data_bbaea914c120d26d52f5a6c5e2c8d4f4
#
_entry.id   bbaea914c120d26d52f5a6c5e2c8d4f4
#
_cell.length_a   1.000
_cell.length_b   1.000
_cell.length_c   1.000
_cell.angle_alpha   90.00
_cell.angle_beta   90.00
_cell.angle_gamma   90.00
#
_symmetry.space_group_name_H-M   'P 1'
#
loop_
_entity.id
_entity.type
_entity.pdbx_description
1 polymer ?
#
loop_
_entity_poly.entity_id
_entity_poly.type
_entity_poly.pdbx_seq_one_letter_code
_entity_poly.pdbx_strand_id
1 'polypeptide(L)'
;MVEIAVKYLERVTGARPWTGNAERVCKGVVIDSRQVTEDSIFVAFPGERVDGNSFAGKAIEAGAACVVMSEEPDHALIRLADKHGAAIFTVDDPEQFLLDLAQGYRSRLRCTVVGVTGSIGKTTTKDVLAALLAKRYRVHATQGNYNNLIGLPLTILFAPRDVQVMVLEMGMNHPGEIARLAACAQPTYGIITKVGTSHIGLLGSRENIARAKAEIVSGMPASSENFEGRHSALVLHGEDDFTPFIIENFAKPAGVDVVLAGTSGDDDVSASRIELGEDGCASFDIMFEDGLNFRTRLSIPGAQAVPNALFAATVAHRMGIPGAEIDEVFGALAITGRRTQVREAACGARIIDDSYNASPESTAAGLDLLASLPCRGSRIAILGEIGELGDEGRRLHELTGAYTAAKRPDMLVCVGGENARALAGAAALMGMDEGDIQVVPTTDKLIARYARVLGPRDLVLVKGSRAVGLDRFVEEVCADAR
;
A
#
# COMPACT_ATOMS: atom_id res chain seq x y z
N MET A 1 -19.45 10.51 1.14
CA MET A 1 -18.82 11.51 2.05
C MET A 1 -19.62 11.54 3.34
N VAL A 2 -18.95 11.53 4.48
CA VAL A 2 -19.60 11.53 5.80
C VAL A 2 -20.43 12.79 6.00
N GLU A 3 -21.64 12.63 6.53
CA GLU A 3 -22.52 13.71 7.01
C GLU A 3 -22.89 13.40 8.45
N ILE A 4 -22.43 14.24 9.39
CA ILE A 4 -22.60 14.02 10.84
C ILE A 4 -22.86 15.34 11.54
N ALA A 5 -23.78 15.34 12.52
CA ALA A 5 -24.00 16.50 13.36
C ALA A 5 -22.86 16.66 14.39
N VAL A 6 -22.57 17.89 14.78
CA VAL A 6 -21.52 18.23 15.78
C VAL A 6 -21.71 17.42 17.08
N LYS A 7 -22.94 17.25 17.59
CA LYS A 7 -23.22 16.41 18.78
C LYS A 7 -22.80 14.96 18.64
N TYR A 8 -22.67 14.44 17.40
CA TYR A 8 -22.17 13.10 17.18
C TYR A 8 -20.67 13.01 17.38
N LEU A 9 -19.92 14.05 17.01
CA LEU A 9 -18.48 14.13 17.28
C LEU A 9 -18.22 14.02 18.78
N GLU A 10 -18.94 14.82 19.60
CA GLU A 10 -18.86 14.74 21.06
C GLU A 10 -19.12 13.32 21.59
N ARG A 11 -20.17 12.66 21.08
CA ARG A 11 -20.56 11.33 21.54
C ARG A 11 -19.54 10.23 21.22
N VAL A 12 -18.90 10.25 20.03
CA VAL A 12 -17.96 9.20 19.60
C VAL A 12 -16.56 9.42 20.09
N THR A 13 -16.14 10.67 20.25
CA THR A 13 -14.75 11.02 20.62
C THR A 13 -14.60 11.37 22.08
N GLY A 14 -15.71 11.67 22.78
CA GLY A 14 -15.69 12.17 24.16
C GLY A 14 -15.21 13.61 24.31
N ALA A 15 -14.76 14.24 23.22
CA ALA A 15 -14.34 15.64 23.24
C ALA A 15 -15.53 16.58 23.33
N ARG A 16 -15.40 17.70 24.06
CA ARG A 16 -16.44 18.71 24.19
C ARG A 16 -16.11 19.95 23.38
N PRO A 17 -17.09 20.56 22.70
CA PRO A 17 -16.86 21.79 21.95
C PRO A 17 -16.76 22.99 22.88
N TRP A 18 -15.86 23.94 22.57
CA TRP A 18 -15.77 25.24 23.21
C TRP A 18 -16.94 26.16 22.82
N THR A 19 -17.40 26.03 21.59
CA THR A 19 -18.49 26.81 21.00
C THR A 19 -19.11 26.04 19.84
N GLY A 20 -20.23 26.53 19.32
CA GLY A 20 -20.86 26.00 18.09
C GLY A 20 -22.23 25.41 18.31
N ASN A 21 -22.92 25.16 17.19
CA ASN A 21 -24.27 24.60 17.19
C ASN A 21 -24.18 23.05 17.12
N ALA A 22 -24.63 22.38 18.17
CA ALA A 22 -24.65 20.92 18.26
C ALA A 22 -25.43 20.22 17.13
N GLU A 23 -26.42 20.88 16.55
CA GLU A 23 -27.24 20.34 15.45
C GLU A 23 -26.68 20.64 14.05
N ARG A 24 -25.61 21.48 13.93
CA ARG A 24 -25.00 21.73 12.64
C ARG A 24 -24.43 20.44 12.05
N VAL A 25 -24.73 20.21 10.76
CA VAL A 25 -24.26 19.01 10.05
C VAL A 25 -22.95 19.34 9.37
N CYS A 26 -21.94 18.55 9.69
CA CYS A 26 -20.65 18.57 9.03
C CYS A 26 -20.65 17.64 7.80
N LYS A 27 -19.95 18.03 6.73
CA LYS A 27 -19.84 17.31 5.47
C LYS A 27 -18.36 17.10 5.11
N GLY A 28 -17.89 15.88 5.26
CA GLY A 28 -16.49 15.54 4.97
C GLY A 28 -15.52 15.97 6.05
N VAL A 29 -14.32 15.40 5.99
CA VAL A 29 -13.22 15.67 6.90
C VAL A 29 -11.97 16.02 6.08
N VAL A 30 -11.27 17.09 6.43
CA VAL A 30 -10.04 17.51 5.77
C VAL A 30 -8.95 17.82 6.80
N ILE A 31 -7.71 17.56 6.42
CA ILE A 31 -6.51 17.83 7.22
C ILE A 31 -5.63 18.93 6.61
N ASP A 32 -5.95 19.39 5.42
CA ASP A 32 -5.30 20.48 4.71
C ASP A 32 -6.27 21.66 4.64
N SER A 33 -5.92 22.79 5.24
CA SER A 33 -6.76 23.99 5.29
C SER A 33 -7.12 24.56 3.90
N ARG A 34 -6.33 24.23 2.87
CA ARG A 34 -6.58 24.62 1.48
C ARG A 34 -7.73 23.83 0.83
N GLN A 35 -8.08 22.69 1.42
CA GLN A 35 -9.16 21.79 0.96
C GLN A 35 -10.47 21.99 1.71
N VAL A 36 -10.50 22.93 2.65
CA VAL A 36 -11.73 23.25 3.39
C VAL A 36 -12.80 23.73 2.41
N THR A 37 -13.96 23.12 2.54
CA THR A 37 -15.19 23.52 1.85
C THR A 37 -16.27 23.84 2.88
N GLU A 38 -17.41 24.39 2.43
CA GLU A 38 -18.52 24.66 3.33
C GLU A 38 -18.96 23.40 4.08
N ASP A 39 -19.18 23.55 5.37
CA ASP A 39 -19.54 22.52 6.32
C ASP A 39 -18.48 21.42 6.56
N SER A 40 -17.22 21.58 6.14
CA SER A 40 -16.16 20.61 6.43
C SER A 40 -15.84 20.53 7.94
N ILE A 41 -15.32 19.39 8.37
CA ILE A 41 -14.55 19.23 9.61
C ILE A 41 -13.07 19.40 9.22
N PHE A 42 -12.41 20.41 9.79
CA PHE A 42 -10.96 20.57 9.66
C PHE A 42 -10.27 20.01 10.90
N VAL A 43 -9.40 19.00 10.72
CA VAL A 43 -8.58 18.45 11.81
C VAL A 43 -7.17 18.98 11.66
N ALA A 44 -6.75 19.79 12.62
CA ALA A 44 -5.44 20.42 12.67
C ALA A 44 -4.44 19.47 13.33
N PHE A 45 -3.41 19.09 12.59
CA PHE A 45 -2.30 18.29 13.09
C PHE A 45 -1.11 19.20 13.43
N PRO A 46 -0.51 19.06 14.63
CA PRO A 46 0.77 19.71 14.91
C PRO A 46 1.86 19.10 14.02
N GLY A 47 2.71 19.93 13.48
CA GLY A 47 3.79 19.48 12.60
C GLY A 47 5.09 20.24 12.82
N GLU A 48 6.23 19.59 12.59
CA GLU A 48 7.57 20.16 12.82
C GLU A 48 7.87 21.41 11.98
N ARG A 49 7.35 21.48 10.75
CA ARG A 49 7.59 22.59 9.82
C ARG A 49 6.42 23.58 9.75
N VAL A 50 5.21 23.06 9.91
CA VAL A 50 3.98 23.85 9.79
C VAL A 50 3.00 23.31 10.83
N ASP A 51 2.60 24.14 11.78
CA ASP A 51 1.61 23.79 12.76
C ASP A 51 0.19 24.02 12.21
N GLY A 52 -0.59 22.93 12.13
CA GLY A 52 -1.97 22.95 11.66
C GLY A 52 -2.89 23.82 12.50
N ASN A 53 -2.65 23.94 13.82
CA ASN A 53 -3.45 24.77 14.73
C ASN A 53 -3.50 26.24 14.27
N SER A 54 -2.41 26.75 13.68
CA SER A 54 -2.33 28.12 13.16
C SER A 54 -3.29 28.43 12.01
N PHE A 55 -3.87 27.40 11.37
CA PHE A 55 -4.83 27.54 10.27
C PHE A 55 -6.29 27.45 10.71
N ALA A 56 -6.58 27.27 12.00
CA ALA A 56 -7.94 27.13 12.52
C ALA A 56 -8.85 28.30 12.10
N GLY A 57 -8.36 29.55 12.25
CA GLY A 57 -9.10 30.75 11.84
C GLY A 57 -9.40 30.79 10.34
N LYS A 58 -8.41 30.45 9.50
CA LYS A 58 -8.59 30.39 8.06
C LYS A 58 -9.59 29.31 7.64
N ALA A 59 -9.58 28.16 8.31
CA ALA A 59 -10.52 27.10 8.08
C ALA A 59 -11.96 27.53 8.38
N ILE A 60 -12.18 28.26 9.49
CA ILE A 60 -13.49 28.82 9.86
C ILE A 60 -13.95 29.84 8.80
N GLU A 61 -13.08 30.77 8.39
CA GLU A 61 -13.38 31.75 7.34
C GLU A 61 -13.68 31.10 5.98
N ALA A 62 -13.06 29.96 5.68
CA ALA A 62 -13.31 29.16 4.47
C ALA A 62 -14.59 28.32 4.55
N GLY A 63 -15.34 28.35 5.67
CA GLY A 63 -16.65 27.70 5.82
C GLY A 63 -16.63 26.39 6.62
N ALA A 64 -15.55 26.04 7.31
CA ALA A 64 -15.55 24.85 8.17
C ALA A 64 -16.68 24.93 9.21
N ALA A 65 -17.48 23.88 9.31
CA ALA A 65 -18.49 23.74 10.37
C ALA A 65 -17.88 23.37 11.70
N CYS A 66 -16.72 22.73 11.68
CA CYS A 66 -16.03 22.26 12.86
C CYS A 66 -14.52 22.33 12.65
N VAL A 67 -13.82 22.79 13.69
CA VAL A 67 -12.36 22.74 13.77
C VAL A 67 -11.97 21.89 14.97
N VAL A 68 -11.06 20.94 14.76
CA VAL A 68 -10.46 20.10 15.80
C VAL A 68 -8.99 20.47 15.89
N MET A 69 -8.51 20.81 17.08
CA MET A 69 -7.15 21.28 17.31
C MET A 69 -6.59 20.73 18.63
N SER A 70 -5.27 20.76 18.78
CA SER A 70 -4.60 20.30 20.00
C SER A 70 -4.28 21.40 21.00
N GLU A 71 -4.51 22.65 20.63
CA GLU A 71 -4.29 23.81 21.50
C GLU A 71 -5.63 24.44 21.93
N GLU A 72 -5.64 25.08 23.09
CA GLU A 72 -6.81 25.83 23.54
C GLU A 72 -7.03 27.06 22.65
N PRO A 73 -8.26 27.32 22.18
CA PRO A 73 -8.54 28.48 21.35
C PRO A 73 -8.45 29.76 22.15
N ASP A 74 -7.87 30.80 21.57
CA ASP A 74 -7.92 32.12 22.14
C ASP A 74 -9.31 32.78 22.00
N HIS A 75 -9.53 33.87 22.70
CA HIS A 75 -10.80 34.61 22.66
C HIS A 75 -11.15 35.15 21.26
N ALA A 76 -10.16 35.41 20.40
CA ALA A 76 -10.40 35.93 19.07
C ALA A 76 -10.92 34.79 18.17
N LEU A 77 -10.35 33.62 18.27
CA LEU A 77 -10.77 32.43 17.53
C LEU A 77 -12.18 31.97 17.96
N ILE A 78 -12.49 32.02 19.28
CA ILE A 78 -13.84 31.68 19.77
C ILE A 78 -14.88 32.66 19.19
N ARG A 79 -14.62 33.97 19.22
CA ARG A 79 -15.54 34.97 18.62
C ARG A 79 -15.70 34.80 17.12
N LEU A 80 -14.62 34.40 16.42
CA LEU A 80 -14.68 34.08 14.97
C LEU A 80 -15.57 32.87 14.71
N ALA A 81 -15.42 31.82 15.49
CA ALA A 81 -16.22 30.61 15.41
C ALA A 81 -17.71 30.90 15.69
N ASP A 82 -18.02 31.68 16.75
CA ASP A 82 -19.40 32.09 17.05
C ASP A 82 -20.02 32.85 15.88
N LYS A 83 -19.28 33.79 15.30
CA LYS A 83 -19.74 34.59 14.14
C LYS A 83 -20.11 33.72 12.93
N HIS A 84 -19.36 32.64 12.68
CA HIS A 84 -19.55 31.71 11.59
C HIS A 84 -20.40 30.49 11.97
N GLY A 85 -20.83 30.37 13.24
CA GLY A 85 -21.56 29.20 13.75
C GLY A 85 -20.73 27.91 13.69
N ALA A 86 -19.40 28.00 13.73
CA ALA A 86 -18.49 26.89 13.71
C ALA A 86 -18.29 26.32 15.13
N ALA A 87 -18.08 25.01 15.24
CA ALA A 87 -17.69 24.38 16.49
C ALA A 87 -16.16 24.28 16.58
N ILE A 88 -15.60 24.44 17.78
CA ILE A 88 -14.19 24.20 18.07
C ILE A 88 -14.08 23.11 19.11
N PHE A 89 -13.32 22.06 18.80
CA PHE A 89 -12.94 20.99 19.70
C PHE A 89 -11.44 21.06 20.02
N THR A 90 -11.09 20.97 21.30
CA THR A 90 -9.71 20.72 21.71
C THR A 90 -9.57 19.26 22.12
N VAL A 91 -8.55 18.61 21.60
CA VAL A 91 -8.25 17.19 21.84
C VAL A 91 -6.76 17.03 22.10
N ASP A 92 -6.39 16.10 22.97
CA ASP A 92 -4.98 15.83 23.27
C ASP A 92 -4.25 15.19 22.07
N ASP A 93 -4.96 14.35 21.31
CA ASP A 93 -4.44 13.64 20.17
C ASP A 93 -5.40 13.72 18.97
N PRO A 94 -5.13 14.60 17.99
CA PRO A 94 -5.92 14.70 16.76
C PRO A 94 -5.94 13.42 15.91
N GLU A 95 -4.89 12.59 15.99
CA GLU A 95 -4.83 11.29 15.30
C GLU A 95 -5.81 10.30 15.91
N GLN A 96 -5.84 10.21 17.25
CA GLN A 96 -6.80 9.36 17.94
C GLN A 96 -8.24 9.85 17.72
N PHE A 97 -8.46 11.17 17.77
CA PHE A 97 -9.79 11.74 17.42
C PHE A 97 -10.24 11.30 16.02
N LEU A 98 -9.34 11.32 15.03
CA LEU A 98 -9.66 10.94 13.65
C LEU A 98 -10.00 9.44 13.56
N LEU A 99 -9.25 8.59 14.28
CA LEU A 99 -9.51 7.14 14.35
C LEU A 99 -10.86 6.84 15.01
N ASP A 100 -11.17 7.48 16.14
CA ASP A 100 -12.44 7.29 16.87
C ASP A 100 -13.64 7.75 16.01
N LEU A 101 -13.49 8.88 15.32
CA LEU A 101 -14.51 9.38 14.40
C LEU A 101 -14.75 8.39 13.24
N ALA A 102 -13.68 7.89 12.65
CA ALA A 102 -13.76 6.92 11.55
C ALA A 102 -14.35 5.58 12.02
N GLN A 103 -13.98 5.07 13.18
CA GLN A 103 -14.55 3.88 13.79
C GLN A 103 -16.06 4.06 14.06
N GLY A 104 -16.43 5.21 14.62
CA GLY A 104 -17.83 5.56 14.85
C GLY A 104 -18.63 5.67 13.56
N TYR A 105 -18.05 6.16 12.46
CA TYR A 105 -18.69 6.16 11.15
C TYR A 105 -18.75 4.76 10.56
N ARG A 106 -17.64 3.99 10.63
CA ARG A 106 -17.56 2.59 10.17
C ARG A 106 -18.67 1.73 10.77
N SER A 107 -18.96 1.87 12.07
CA SER A 107 -19.99 1.09 12.75
C SER A 107 -21.42 1.33 12.23
N ARG A 108 -21.63 2.40 11.46
CA ARG A 108 -22.91 2.72 10.81
C ARG A 108 -23.04 2.17 9.40
N LEU A 109 -21.90 1.73 8.81
CA LEU A 109 -21.87 1.19 7.46
C LEU A 109 -22.10 -0.31 7.51
N ARG A 110 -23.13 -0.78 6.81
CA ARG A 110 -23.39 -2.21 6.62
C ARG A 110 -22.60 -2.70 5.40
N CYS A 111 -21.32 -2.91 5.60
CA CYS A 111 -20.44 -3.36 4.52
C CYS A 111 -19.41 -4.37 5.04
N THR A 112 -18.99 -5.27 4.17
CA THR A 112 -17.83 -6.13 4.40
C THR A 112 -16.56 -5.30 4.31
N VAL A 113 -15.59 -5.51 5.22
CA VAL A 113 -14.28 -4.88 5.15
C VAL A 113 -13.23 -5.95 4.93
N VAL A 114 -12.34 -5.70 3.98
CA VAL A 114 -11.14 -6.50 3.74
C VAL A 114 -9.92 -5.64 4.07
N GLY A 115 -9.16 -6.06 5.09
CA GLY A 115 -7.88 -5.45 5.45
C GLY A 115 -6.74 -6.13 4.72
N VAL A 116 -5.82 -5.35 4.13
CA VAL A 116 -4.66 -5.89 3.40
C VAL A 116 -3.37 -5.32 3.97
N THR A 117 -2.53 -6.17 4.54
CA THR A 117 -1.18 -5.81 5.01
C THR A 117 -0.11 -6.73 4.46
N GLY A 118 1.15 -6.46 4.75
CA GLY A 118 2.31 -7.23 4.28
C GLY A 118 3.52 -6.34 4.03
N SER A 119 4.68 -6.92 3.83
CA SER A 119 5.90 -6.18 3.48
C SER A 119 5.87 -5.70 2.03
N ILE A 120 5.44 -6.57 1.11
CA ILE A 120 5.30 -6.33 -0.33
C ILE A 120 3.95 -6.84 -0.82
N GLY A 121 3.47 -6.33 -1.96
CA GLY A 121 2.26 -6.83 -2.61
C GLY A 121 0.93 -6.23 -2.14
N LYS A 122 0.90 -5.45 -1.05
CA LYS A 122 -0.33 -4.84 -0.49
C LYS A 122 -1.19 -4.12 -1.53
N THR A 123 -0.61 -3.13 -2.19
CA THR A 123 -1.33 -2.29 -3.16
C THR A 123 -1.80 -3.09 -4.37
N THR A 124 -0.95 -3.98 -4.88
CA THR A 124 -1.33 -4.88 -5.99
C THR A 124 -2.51 -5.76 -5.59
N THR A 125 -2.43 -6.44 -4.44
CA THR A 125 -3.52 -7.27 -3.92
C THR A 125 -4.81 -6.47 -3.73
N LYS A 126 -4.71 -5.26 -3.13
CA LYS A 126 -5.84 -4.35 -2.95
C LYS A 126 -6.47 -3.94 -4.29
N ASP A 127 -5.66 -3.59 -5.30
CA ASP A 127 -6.18 -3.16 -6.61
C ASP A 127 -6.87 -4.32 -7.34
N VAL A 128 -6.24 -5.50 -7.35
CA VAL A 128 -6.82 -6.72 -7.93
C VAL A 128 -8.14 -7.06 -7.24
N LEU A 129 -8.15 -7.08 -5.91
CA LEU A 129 -9.34 -7.39 -5.13
C LEU A 129 -10.47 -6.38 -5.36
N ALA A 130 -10.15 -5.09 -5.36
CA ALA A 130 -11.14 -4.05 -5.63
C ALA A 130 -11.76 -4.20 -7.03
N ALA A 131 -10.95 -4.53 -8.04
CA ALA A 131 -11.45 -4.79 -9.40
C ALA A 131 -12.35 -6.03 -9.47
N LEU A 132 -11.98 -7.13 -8.81
CA LEU A 132 -12.78 -8.36 -8.74
C LEU A 132 -14.14 -8.10 -8.07
N LEU A 133 -14.11 -7.45 -6.91
CA LEU A 133 -15.34 -7.20 -6.14
C LEU A 133 -16.25 -6.17 -6.83
N ALA A 134 -15.70 -5.23 -7.59
CA ALA A 134 -16.47 -4.22 -8.35
C ALA A 134 -17.38 -4.84 -9.43
N LYS A 135 -17.17 -6.12 -9.81
CA LYS A 135 -18.09 -6.83 -10.71
C LYS A 135 -19.50 -6.96 -10.13
N ARG A 136 -19.63 -7.04 -8.80
CA ARG A 136 -20.90 -7.32 -8.14
C ARG A 136 -21.24 -6.40 -6.98
N TYR A 137 -20.28 -5.63 -6.47
CA TYR A 137 -20.42 -4.81 -5.27
C TYR A 137 -20.07 -3.36 -5.53
N ARG A 138 -20.68 -2.45 -4.77
CA ARG A 138 -20.19 -1.06 -4.67
C ARG A 138 -18.99 -1.04 -3.73
N VAL A 139 -17.80 -0.95 -4.33
CA VAL A 139 -16.51 -1.02 -3.66
C VAL A 139 -15.97 0.35 -3.36
N HIS A 140 -15.45 0.53 -2.15
CA HIS A 140 -14.62 1.68 -1.76
C HIS A 140 -13.27 1.17 -1.30
N ALA A 141 -12.17 1.67 -1.89
CA ALA A 141 -10.84 1.16 -1.61
C ALA A 141 -9.86 2.29 -1.30
N THR A 142 -8.81 1.97 -0.53
CA THR A 142 -7.70 2.88 -0.26
C THR A 142 -7.14 3.47 -1.55
N GLN A 143 -7.05 4.79 -1.61
CA GLN A 143 -6.46 5.54 -2.70
C GLN A 143 -5.02 5.95 -2.37
N GLY A 144 -4.12 5.88 -3.37
CA GLY A 144 -2.73 6.29 -3.20
C GLY A 144 -2.04 5.54 -2.05
N ASN A 145 -1.53 6.29 -1.08
CA ASN A 145 -0.85 5.80 0.11
C ASN A 145 -1.62 6.07 1.42
N TYR A 146 -2.94 6.20 1.37
CA TYR A 146 -3.79 6.45 2.54
C TYR A 146 -3.97 5.19 3.40
N ASN A 147 -2.85 4.61 3.84
CA ASN A 147 -2.76 3.31 4.50
C ASN A 147 -2.19 3.38 5.93
N ASN A 148 -1.98 4.58 6.47
CA ASN A 148 -1.47 4.83 7.82
C ASN A 148 -2.57 5.34 8.76
N LEU A 149 -2.20 5.73 10.01
CA LEU A 149 -3.11 6.19 11.06
C LEU A 149 -3.90 7.48 10.73
N ILE A 150 -3.54 8.18 9.67
CA ILE A 150 -4.29 9.33 9.13
C ILE A 150 -5.06 8.94 7.86
N GLY A 151 -4.41 8.26 6.94
CA GLY A 151 -4.96 7.96 5.62
C GLY A 151 -6.11 6.95 5.64
N LEU A 152 -5.99 5.87 6.43
CA LEU A 152 -7.05 4.86 6.53
C LEU A 152 -8.34 5.42 7.15
N PRO A 153 -8.31 6.15 8.28
CA PRO A 153 -9.54 6.77 8.80
C PRO A 153 -10.15 7.77 7.82
N LEU A 154 -9.36 8.57 7.10
CA LEU A 154 -9.90 9.42 6.03
C LEU A 154 -10.56 8.59 4.92
N THR A 155 -9.95 7.48 4.50
CA THR A 155 -10.56 6.57 3.53
C THR A 155 -11.92 6.09 4.01
N ILE A 156 -12.06 5.67 5.27
CA ILE A 156 -13.34 5.25 5.84
C ILE A 156 -14.35 6.40 5.85
N LEU A 157 -13.95 7.60 6.26
CA LEU A 157 -14.82 8.79 6.33
C LEU A 157 -15.27 9.28 4.96
N PHE A 158 -14.52 8.98 3.90
CA PHE A 158 -14.91 9.27 2.51
C PHE A 158 -15.81 8.19 1.89
N ALA A 159 -15.97 7.03 2.55
CA ALA A 159 -16.82 5.96 2.02
C ALA A 159 -18.28 6.44 1.86
N PRO A 160 -18.94 6.15 0.74
CA PRO A 160 -20.34 6.45 0.55
C PRO A 160 -21.20 5.57 1.50
N ARG A 161 -22.38 6.08 1.89
CA ARG A 161 -23.26 5.36 2.83
C ARG A 161 -23.79 4.03 2.30
N ASP A 162 -23.86 3.89 1.00
CA ASP A 162 -24.36 2.69 0.31
C ASP A 162 -23.24 1.75 -0.12
N VAL A 163 -21.99 1.96 0.39
CA VAL A 163 -20.86 1.06 0.16
C VAL A 163 -21.20 -0.35 0.65
N GLN A 164 -20.84 -1.34 -0.14
CA GLN A 164 -21.08 -2.74 0.20
C GLN A 164 -19.80 -3.46 0.62
N VAL A 165 -18.66 -3.01 0.08
CA VAL A 165 -17.34 -3.55 0.43
C VAL A 165 -16.32 -2.43 0.52
N MET A 166 -15.52 -2.44 1.58
CA MET A 166 -14.31 -1.62 1.69
C MET A 166 -13.08 -2.50 1.60
N VAL A 167 -12.11 -2.11 0.76
CA VAL A 167 -10.80 -2.76 0.65
C VAL A 167 -9.74 -1.79 1.16
N LEU A 168 -9.24 -2.05 2.38
CA LEU A 168 -8.40 -1.12 3.13
C LEU A 168 -6.96 -1.64 3.22
N GLU A 169 -6.02 -0.91 2.61
CA GLU A 169 -4.60 -1.17 2.78
C GLU A 169 -4.13 -0.68 4.16
N MET A 170 -3.38 -1.50 4.90
CA MET A 170 -2.86 -1.22 6.23
C MET A 170 -1.33 -1.28 6.21
N GLY A 171 -0.70 -0.11 6.25
CA GLY A 171 0.74 0.07 6.38
C GLY A 171 1.13 0.35 7.83
N MET A 172 2.41 0.14 8.16
CA MET A 172 2.95 0.46 9.48
C MET A 172 4.45 0.77 9.41
N ASN A 173 4.91 1.56 10.37
CA ASN A 173 6.31 1.82 10.68
C ASN A 173 6.67 1.30 12.08
N HIS A 174 5.72 1.26 13.00
CA HIS A 174 5.91 0.87 14.40
C HIS A 174 4.94 -0.23 14.83
N PRO A 175 5.30 -1.03 15.85
CA PRO A 175 4.38 -1.97 16.48
C PRO A 175 3.15 -1.23 17.03
N GLY A 176 1.98 -1.89 16.99
CA GLY A 176 0.71 -1.36 17.46
C GLY A 176 -0.06 -0.53 16.42
N GLU A 177 0.57 -0.07 15.34
CA GLU A 177 -0.13 0.72 14.33
C GLU A 177 -1.18 -0.10 13.57
N ILE A 178 -0.85 -1.35 13.18
CA ILE A 178 -1.83 -2.23 12.51
C ILE A 178 -2.99 -2.57 13.46
N ALA A 179 -2.72 -2.75 14.76
CA ALA A 179 -3.80 -2.98 15.74
C ALA A 179 -4.78 -1.80 15.80
N ARG A 180 -4.28 -0.57 15.83
CA ARG A 180 -5.12 0.64 15.80
C ARG A 180 -5.92 0.77 14.50
N LEU A 181 -5.28 0.48 13.36
CA LEU A 181 -5.94 0.47 12.04
C LEU A 181 -7.01 -0.62 11.98
N ALA A 182 -6.72 -1.82 12.48
CA ALA A 182 -7.64 -2.95 12.50
C ALA A 182 -8.84 -2.69 13.44
N ALA A 183 -8.61 -2.09 14.61
CA ALA A 183 -9.67 -1.67 15.52
C ALA A 183 -10.61 -0.63 14.88
N CYS A 184 -10.05 0.31 14.13
CA CYS A 184 -10.82 1.32 13.40
C CYS A 184 -11.64 0.69 12.25
N ALA A 185 -11.03 -0.19 11.46
CA ALA A 185 -11.61 -0.77 10.25
C ALA A 185 -12.54 -1.97 10.52
N GLN A 186 -12.25 -2.77 11.54
CA GLN A 186 -12.95 -4.01 11.89
C GLN A 186 -13.10 -4.95 10.67
N PRO A 187 -11.99 -5.48 10.13
CA PRO A 187 -12.04 -6.27 8.91
C PRO A 187 -12.72 -7.64 9.12
N THR A 188 -13.60 -8.01 8.21
CA THR A 188 -14.18 -9.37 8.13
C THR A 188 -13.16 -10.34 7.53
N TYR A 189 -12.42 -9.89 6.50
CA TYR A 189 -11.32 -10.63 5.90
C TYR A 189 -10.01 -9.89 6.13
N GLY A 190 -8.98 -10.62 6.55
CA GLY A 190 -7.61 -10.14 6.62
C GLY A 190 -6.75 -10.79 5.54
N ILE A 191 -5.82 -10.05 4.96
CA ILE A 191 -4.81 -10.58 4.04
C ILE A 191 -3.43 -10.13 4.53
N ILE A 192 -2.52 -11.08 4.78
CA ILE A 192 -1.10 -10.80 5.00
C ILE A 192 -0.33 -11.35 3.81
N THR A 193 0.11 -10.48 2.92
CA THR A 193 0.68 -10.88 1.62
C THR A 193 2.03 -11.56 1.74
N LYS A 194 2.95 -10.98 2.51
CA LYS A 194 4.29 -11.55 2.78
C LYS A 194 4.96 -10.87 3.96
N VAL A 195 5.77 -11.62 4.72
CA VAL A 195 6.69 -11.12 5.75
C VAL A 195 8.11 -11.03 5.18
N GLY A 196 8.50 -9.85 4.74
CA GLY A 196 9.85 -9.55 4.23
C GLY A 196 10.66 -8.70 5.20
N THR A 197 11.61 -7.92 4.66
CA THR A 197 12.53 -7.06 5.41
C THR A 197 12.16 -5.58 5.41
N SER A 198 11.02 -5.19 4.79
CA SER A 198 10.56 -3.80 4.83
C SER A 198 10.37 -3.33 6.28
N HIS A 199 10.89 -2.14 6.61
CA HIS A 199 10.88 -1.53 7.96
C HIS A 199 11.74 -2.29 9.01
N ILE A 200 12.67 -3.16 8.59
CA ILE A 200 13.49 -3.93 9.52
C ILE A 200 14.36 -3.05 10.42
N GLY A 201 14.78 -1.89 9.92
CA GLY A 201 15.54 -0.90 10.69
C GLY A 201 14.74 -0.29 11.85
N LEU A 202 13.42 -0.27 11.77
CA LEU A 202 12.52 0.23 12.82
C LEU A 202 12.04 -0.87 13.76
N LEU A 203 11.86 -2.08 13.25
CA LEU A 203 11.29 -3.21 13.99
C LEU A 203 12.34 -4.20 14.49
N GLY A 204 13.58 -4.12 14.02
CA GLY A 204 14.73 -4.86 14.47
C GLY A 204 14.83 -6.30 13.94
N SER A 205 13.73 -6.99 13.65
CA SER A 205 13.75 -8.37 13.15
C SER A 205 12.54 -8.70 12.26
N ARG A 206 12.67 -9.75 11.41
CA ARG A 206 11.54 -10.28 10.63
C ARG A 206 10.43 -10.85 11.52
N GLU A 207 10.77 -11.41 12.69
CA GLU A 207 9.77 -11.88 13.64
C GLU A 207 8.92 -10.72 14.18
N ASN A 208 9.54 -9.59 14.52
CA ASN A 208 8.80 -8.40 14.95
C ASN A 208 7.93 -7.83 13.80
N ILE A 209 8.41 -7.91 12.55
CA ILE A 209 7.62 -7.56 11.37
C ILE A 209 6.40 -8.50 11.25
N ALA A 210 6.59 -9.81 11.45
CA ALA A 210 5.49 -10.78 11.44
C ALA A 210 4.47 -10.49 12.55
N ARG A 211 4.93 -10.21 13.78
CA ARG A 211 4.07 -9.81 14.92
C ARG A 211 3.26 -8.56 14.60
N ALA A 212 3.91 -7.51 14.10
CA ALA A 212 3.25 -6.25 13.77
C ALA A 212 2.20 -6.42 12.65
N LYS A 213 2.47 -7.25 11.64
CA LYS A 213 1.47 -7.54 10.59
C LYS A 213 0.31 -8.40 11.08
N ALA A 214 0.60 -9.37 11.97
CA ALA A 214 -0.41 -10.22 12.57
C ALA A 214 -1.37 -9.46 13.51
N GLU A 215 -1.05 -8.22 13.90
CA GLU A 215 -1.95 -7.33 14.66
C GLU A 215 -3.29 -7.09 13.93
N ILE A 216 -3.37 -7.29 12.61
CA ILE A 216 -4.63 -7.21 11.86
C ILE A 216 -5.71 -8.13 12.42
N VAL A 217 -5.31 -9.27 12.99
CA VAL A 217 -6.21 -10.25 13.61
C VAL A 217 -6.97 -9.67 14.79
N SER A 218 -6.37 -8.72 15.53
CA SER A 218 -7.00 -8.11 16.71
C SER A 218 -8.29 -7.33 16.41
N GLY A 219 -8.49 -6.89 15.17
CA GLY A 219 -9.71 -6.21 14.73
C GLY A 219 -10.71 -7.12 14.02
N MET A 220 -10.38 -8.41 13.85
CA MET A 220 -11.24 -9.38 13.18
C MET A 220 -12.19 -10.07 14.18
N PRO A 221 -13.47 -10.32 13.83
CA PRO A 221 -14.33 -11.17 14.65
C PRO A 221 -13.88 -12.63 14.55
N ALA A 222 -14.18 -13.43 15.59
CA ALA A 222 -13.96 -14.87 15.50
C ALA A 222 -14.81 -15.48 14.36
N SER A 223 -14.30 -16.50 13.68
CA SER A 223 -14.99 -17.10 12.52
C SER A 223 -16.29 -17.80 12.87
N SER A 224 -16.50 -18.14 14.15
CA SER A 224 -17.80 -18.61 14.66
C SER A 224 -18.86 -17.51 14.66
N GLU A 225 -18.47 -16.24 14.63
CA GLU A 225 -19.37 -15.11 14.52
C GLU A 225 -19.66 -14.84 13.04
N ASN A 226 -20.94 -14.66 12.73
CA ASN A 226 -21.39 -14.48 11.36
C ASN A 226 -21.75 -13.01 11.13
N PHE A 227 -21.09 -12.35 10.17
CA PHE A 227 -21.46 -11.02 9.71
C PHE A 227 -22.15 -11.12 8.35
N GLU A 228 -23.46 -10.88 8.31
CA GLU A 228 -24.30 -10.95 7.09
C GLU A 228 -24.13 -12.27 6.30
N GLY A 229 -24.01 -13.40 7.00
CA GLY A 229 -23.84 -14.71 6.37
C GLY A 229 -22.41 -15.03 5.95
N ARG A 230 -21.41 -14.24 6.36
CA ARG A 230 -20.00 -14.45 6.06
C ARG A 230 -19.21 -14.74 7.32
N HIS A 231 -18.38 -15.77 7.27
CA HIS A 231 -17.41 -16.08 8.32
C HIS A 231 -16.12 -15.31 8.04
N SER A 232 -15.48 -14.80 9.09
CA SER A 232 -14.21 -14.14 8.95
C SER A 232 -13.10 -15.14 8.57
N ALA A 233 -12.13 -14.70 7.79
CA ALA A 233 -10.98 -15.51 7.44
C ALA A 233 -9.73 -14.64 7.24
N LEU A 234 -8.58 -15.19 7.64
CA LEU A 234 -7.26 -14.63 7.39
C LEU A 234 -6.61 -15.39 6.23
N VAL A 235 -6.34 -14.68 5.13
CA VAL A 235 -5.62 -15.25 3.98
C VAL A 235 -4.13 -15.03 4.16
N LEU A 236 -3.36 -16.11 4.10
CA LEU A 236 -1.90 -16.12 4.28
C LEU A 236 -1.22 -16.76 3.07
N HIS A 237 0.05 -16.39 2.85
CA HIS A 237 0.89 -17.01 1.84
C HIS A 237 1.34 -18.41 2.32
N GLY A 238 1.01 -19.47 1.57
CA GLY A 238 1.33 -20.85 1.96
C GLY A 238 2.82 -21.11 2.17
N GLU A 239 3.67 -20.51 1.33
CA GLU A 239 5.12 -20.70 1.39
C GLU A 239 5.87 -19.61 2.18
N ASP A 240 5.20 -18.73 2.93
CA ASP A 240 5.90 -17.77 3.80
C ASP A 240 6.37 -18.48 5.09
N ASP A 241 7.64 -18.33 5.41
CA ASP A 241 8.29 -18.96 6.56
C ASP A 241 7.69 -18.51 7.93
N PHE A 242 6.98 -17.38 7.97
CA PHE A 242 6.25 -16.89 9.14
C PHE A 242 4.77 -17.29 9.18
N THR A 243 4.23 -17.92 8.16
CA THR A 243 2.84 -18.37 8.14
C THR A 243 2.50 -19.29 9.33
N PRO A 244 3.30 -20.34 9.67
CA PRO A 244 3.03 -21.16 10.86
C PRO A 244 3.03 -20.36 12.16
N PHE A 245 3.98 -19.42 12.29
CA PHE A 245 4.07 -18.53 13.46
C PHE A 245 2.81 -17.66 13.63
N ILE A 246 2.31 -17.08 12.55
CA ILE A 246 1.10 -16.23 12.56
C ILE A 246 -0.13 -17.06 12.93
N ILE A 247 -0.25 -18.27 12.39
CA ILE A 247 -1.35 -19.18 12.67
C ILE A 247 -1.39 -19.52 14.17
N GLU A 248 -0.27 -20.02 14.71
CA GLU A 248 -0.24 -20.53 16.07
C GLU A 248 -0.36 -19.44 17.13
N ASN A 249 0.21 -18.26 16.88
CA ASN A 249 0.30 -17.22 17.91
C ASN A 249 -0.81 -16.15 17.79
N PHE A 250 -1.49 -16.04 16.66
CA PHE A 250 -2.49 -14.98 16.44
C PHE A 250 -3.84 -15.49 15.93
N ALA A 251 -3.89 -16.21 14.81
CA ALA A 251 -5.17 -16.62 14.21
C ALA A 251 -5.92 -17.63 15.10
N LYS A 252 -5.25 -18.73 15.49
CA LYS A 252 -5.86 -19.75 16.36
C LYS A 252 -6.35 -19.20 17.71
N PRO A 253 -5.54 -18.42 18.47
CA PRO A 253 -5.99 -17.85 19.73
C PRO A 253 -7.19 -16.90 19.58
N ALA A 254 -7.30 -16.22 18.45
CA ALA A 254 -8.42 -15.33 18.14
C ALA A 254 -9.66 -16.07 17.58
N GLY A 255 -9.54 -17.36 17.30
CA GLY A 255 -10.62 -18.14 16.66
C GLY A 255 -10.92 -17.72 15.22
N VAL A 256 -9.93 -17.21 14.51
CA VAL A 256 -10.03 -16.78 13.11
C VAL A 256 -9.53 -17.91 12.20
N ASP A 257 -10.37 -18.31 11.26
CA ASP A 257 -10.03 -19.33 10.26
C ASP A 257 -8.93 -18.80 9.32
N VAL A 258 -8.05 -19.71 8.91
CA VAL A 258 -6.96 -19.37 7.97
C VAL A 258 -7.21 -20.07 6.64
N VAL A 259 -6.90 -19.34 5.57
CA VAL A 259 -6.90 -19.85 4.19
C VAL A 259 -5.50 -19.66 3.63
N LEU A 260 -4.87 -20.74 3.20
CA LEU A 260 -3.56 -20.71 2.57
C LEU A 260 -3.70 -20.51 1.07
N ALA A 261 -2.96 -19.55 0.53
CA ALA A 261 -2.93 -19.32 -0.91
C ALA A 261 -1.48 -19.19 -1.39
N GLY A 262 -1.11 -19.98 -2.40
CA GLY A 262 0.28 -20.06 -2.87
C GLY A 262 0.45 -20.93 -4.10
N THR A 263 1.65 -21.50 -4.27
CA THR A 263 2.00 -22.36 -5.40
C THR A 263 2.18 -23.83 -5.01
N SER A 264 2.04 -24.15 -3.72
CA SER A 264 2.01 -25.54 -3.25
C SER A 264 0.67 -26.19 -3.58
N GLY A 265 0.72 -27.47 -3.97
CA GLY A 265 -0.50 -28.26 -4.19
C GLY A 265 -1.31 -28.55 -2.92
N ASP A 266 -0.72 -28.28 -1.74
CA ASP A 266 -1.35 -28.45 -0.43
C ASP A 266 -2.04 -27.18 0.08
N ASP A 267 -1.92 -26.05 -0.65
CA ASP A 267 -2.60 -24.81 -0.31
C ASP A 267 -4.11 -24.89 -0.66
N ASP A 268 -4.95 -24.23 0.15
CA ASP A 268 -6.41 -24.19 -0.06
C ASP A 268 -6.77 -23.54 -1.40
N VAL A 269 -6.00 -22.52 -1.81
CA VAL A 269 -6.07 -21.92 -3.14
C VAL A 269 -4.68 -21.93 -3.76
N SER A 270 -4.52 -22.61 -4.88
CA SER A 270 -3.20 -22.83 -5.45
C SER A 270 -3.10 -22.41 -6.92
N ALA A 271 -1.89 -22.00 -7.33
CA ALA A 271 -1.53 -21.80 -8.73
C ALA A 271 -0.52 -22.86 -9.16
N SER A 272 -0.73 -23.43 -10.34
CA SER A 272 0.19 -24.37 -10.95
C SER A 272 0.42 -24.07 -12.44
N ARG A 273 1.41 -24.71 -13.07
CA ARG A 273 1.77 -24.50 -14.48
C ARG A 273 1.93 -23.02 -14.83
N ILE A 274 2.69 -22.29 -13.99
CA ILE A 274 2.95 -20.86 -14.17
C ILE A 274 3.93 -20.67 -15.33
N GLU A 275 3.50 -19.97 -16.38
CA GLU A 275 4.28 -19.67 -17.58
C GLU A 275 4.25 -18.17 -17.84
N LEU A 276 5.42 -17.56 -18.06
CA LEU A 276 5.53 -16.15 -18.43
C LEU A 276 5.50 -16.00 -19.95
N GLY A 277 4.62 -15.14 -20.45
CA GLY A 277 4.60 -14.74 -21.85
C GLY A 277 5.74 -13.77 -22.20
N GLU A 278 5.89 -13.44 -23.49
CA GLU A 278 6.89 -12.47 -23.96
C GLU A 278 6.71 -11.05 -23.41
N ASP A 279 5.52 -10.73 -22.94
CA ASP A 279 5.18 -9.49 -22.24
C ASP A 279 5.43 -9.54 -20.73
N GLY A 280 5.92 -10.69 -20.23
CA GLY A 280 6.16 -10.95 -18.81
C GLY A 280 4.91 -11.28 -18.00
N CYS A 281 3.73 -11.33 -18.63
CA CYS A 281 2.48 -11.65 -17.96
C CYS A 281 2.35 -13.17 -17.76
N ALA A 282 1.92 -13.57 -16.54
CA ALA A 282 1.81 -14.95 -16.17
C ALA A 282 0.49 -15.59 -16.66
N SER A 283 0.57 -16.78 -17.26
CA SER A 283 -0.56 -17.69 -17.44
C SER A 283 -0.39 -18.86 -16.48
N PHE A 284 -1.45 -19.26 -15.78
CA PHE A 284 -1.40 -20.34 -14.80
C PHE A 284 -2.77 -20.99 -14.61
N ASP A 285 -2.79 -22.17 -14.03
CA ASP A 285 -4.01 -22.79 -13.56
C ASP A 285 -4.24 -22.36 -12.10
N ILE A 286 -5.44 -21.92 -11.79
CA ILE A 286 -5.89 -21.67 -10.43
C ILE A 286 -6.82 -22.78 -9.99
N MET A 287 -6.68 -23.24 -8.73
CA MET A 287 -7.57 -24.20 -8.09
C MET A 287 -7.99 -23.66 -6.73
N PHE A 288 -9.29 -23.73 -6.44
CA PHE A 288 -9.89 -23.31 -5.18
C PHE A 288 -10.25 -24.51 -4.30
N GLU A 289 -10.43 -24.27 -2.99
CA GLU A 289 -10.75 -25.28 -1.97
C GLU A 289 -12.03 -26.11 -2.27
N ASP A 290 -12.99 -25.55 -3.00
CA ASP A 290 -14.22 -26.22 -3.42
C ASP A 290 -14.10 -27.05 -4.71
N GLY A 291 -12.87 -27.12 -5.29
CA GLY A 291 -12.56 -27.84 -6.52
C GLY A 291 -12.79 -27.07 -7.81
N LEU A 292 -13.25 -25.80 -7.74
CA LEU A 292 -13.28 -24.93 -8.92
C LEU A 292 -11.85 -24.73 -9.44
N ASN A 293 -11.64 -25.02 -10.73
CA ASN A 293 -10.35 -24.79 -11.36
C ASN A 293 -10.52 -24.27 -12.80
N PHE A 294 -9.59 -23.44 -13.24
CA PHE A 294 -9.53 -22.94 -14.61
C PHE A 294 -8.12 -22.39 -14.93
N ARG A 295 -7.79 -22.34 -16.23
CA ARG A 295 -6.61 -21.64 -16.73
C ARG A 295 -6.91 -20.16 -16.85
N THR A 296 -5.99 -19.30 -16.41
CA THR A 296 -6.14 -17.86 -16.48
C THR A 296 -4.84 -17.19 -16.88
N ARG A 297 -4.90 -15.89 -17.20
CA ARG A 297 -3.74 -15.06 -17.51
C ARG A 297 -3.88 -13.70 -16.84
N LEU A 298 -2.82 -13.26 -16.15
CA LEU A 298 -2.75 -11.91 -15.62
C LEU A 298 -2.29 -10.92 -16.70
N SER A 299 -2.82 -9.71 -16.65
CA SER A 299 -2.30 -8.57 -17.42
C SER A 299 -1.22 -7.77 -16.66
N ILE A 300 -0.79 -8.27 -15.50
CA ILE A 300 0.26 -7.68 -14.67
C ILE A 300 1.56 -8.44 -14.90
N PRO A 301 2.66 -7.76 -15.31
CA PRO A 301 3.93 -8.42 -15.53
C PRO A 301 4.59 -8.95 -14.24
N GLY A 302 5.27 -10.09 -14.38
CA GLY A 302 6.07 -10.70 -13.31
C GLY A 302 5.37 -11.83 -12.57
N ALA A 303 6.11 -12.91 -12.33
CA ALA A 303 5.63 -14.07 -11.60
C ALA A 303 5.17 -13.71 -10.15
N GLN A 304 5.77 -12.68 -9.56
CA GLN A 304 5.40 -12.16 -8.23
C GLN A 304 3.98 -11.59 -8.17
N ALA A 305 3.34 -11.35 -9.32
CA ALA A 305 1.94 -10.93 -9.35
C ALA A 305 0.97 -12.09 -9.05
N VAL A 306 1.39 -13.34 -9.29
CA VAL A 306 0.54 -14.53 -9.12
C VAL A 306 0.08 -14.69 -7.67
N PRO A 307 0.93 -14.72 -6.63
CA PRO A 307 0.47 -14.80 -5.24
C PRO A 307 -0.50 -13.66 -4.87
N ASN A 308 -0.22 -12.43 -5.30
CA ASN A 308 -1.10 -11.29 -5.02
C ASN A 308 -2.50 -11.47 -5.64
N ALA A 309 -2.55 -12.03 -6.86
CA ALA A 309 -3.80 -12.36 -7.52
C ALA A 309 -4.55 -13.50 -6.82
N LEU A 310 -3.83 -14.52 -6.32
CA LEU A 310 -4.43 -15.62 -5.55
C LEU A 310 -5.08 -15.11 -4.27
N PHE A 311 -4.40 -14.25 -3.48
CA PHE A 311 -4.98 -13.67 -2.26
C PHE A 311 -6.28 -12.92 -2.58
N ALA A 312 -6.28 -12.12 -3.62
CA ALA A 312 -7.45 -11.37 -4.07
C ALA A 312 -8.58 -12.30 -4.55
N ALA A 313 -8.23 -13.32 -5.38
CA ALA A 313 -9.20 -14.28 -5.88
C ALA A 313 -9.83 -15.12 -4.76
N THR A 314 -9.04 -15.50 -3.74
CA THR A 314 -9.53 -16.24 -2.56
C THR A 314 -10.68 -15.49 -1.89
N VAL A 315 -10.49 -14.21 -1.57
CA VAL A 315 -11.54 -13.41 -0.93
C VAL A 315 -12.69 -13.17 -1.91
N ALA A 316 -12.42 -12.86 -3.17
CA ALA A 316 -13.46 -12.62 -4.18
C ALA A 316 -14.34 -13.85 -4.39
N HIS A 317 -13.75 -15.05 -4.49
CA HIS A 317 -14.46 -16.31 -4.64
C HIS A 317 -15.34 -16.61 -3.42
N ARG A 318 -14.80 -16.47 -2.21
CA ARG A 318 -15.57 -16.59 -0.95
C ARG A 318 -16.72 -15.57 -0.83
N MET A 319 -16.60 -14.43 -1.51
CA MET A 319 -17.66 -13.43 -1.62
C MET A 319 -18.61 -13.68 -2.80
N GLY A 320 -18.48 -14.80 -3.51
CA GLY A 320 -19.39 -15.24 -4.55
C GLY A 320 -19.11 -14.65 -5.94
N ILE A 321 -17.88 -14.19 -6.22
CA ILE A 321 -17.47 -13.84 -7.58
C ILE A 321 -17.19 -15.15 -8.34
N PRO A 322 -17.85 -15.42 -9.48
CA PRO A 322 -17.64 -16.64 -10.26
C PRO A 322 -16.26 -16.67 -10.93
N GLY A 323 -15.74 -17.87 -11.17
CA GLY A 323 -14.44 -18.05 -11.82
C GLY A 323 -14.32 -17.36 -13.19
N ALA A 324 -15.39 -17.33 -13.98
CA ALA A 324 -15.39 -16.62 -15.27
C ALA A 324 -15.22 -15.11 -15.14
N GLU A 325 -15.77 -14.49 -14.07
CA GLU A 325 -15.57 -13.07 -13.80
C GLU A 325 -14.18 -12.79 -13.23
N ILE A 326 -13.61 -13.74 -12.45
CA ILE A 326 -12.22 -13.66 -11.99
C ILE A 326 -11.26 -13.69 -13.19
N ASP A 327 -11.44 -14.63 -14.12
CA ASP A 327 -10.62 -14.74 -15.33
C ASP A 327 -10.71 -13.48 -16.20
N GLU A 328 -11.92 -12.97 -16.44
CA GLU A 328 -12.14 -11.73 -17.19
C GLU A 328 -11.37 -10.55 -16.57
N VAL A 329 -11.47 -10.36 -15.23
CA VAL A 329 -10.79 -9.27 -14.55
C VAL A 329 -9.28 -9.43 -14.62
N PHE A 330 -8.74 -10.64 -14.39
CA PHE A 330 -7.31 -10.91 -14.46
C PHE A 330 -6.70 -10.53 -15.81
N GLY A 331 -7.43 -10.79 -16.91
CA GLY A 331 -7.01 -10.42 -18.26
C GLY A 331 -7.04 -8.92 -18.58
N ALA A 332 -7.72 -8.12 -17.76
CA ALA A 332 -7.96 -6.68 -18.00
C ALA A 332 -7.46 -5.75 -16.89
N LEU A 333 -6.66 -6.27 -15.93
CA LEU A 333 -6.18 -5.50 -14.78
C LEU A 333 -5.27 -4.34 -15.22
N ALA A 334 -5.49 -3.17 -14.60
CA ALA A 334 -4.58 -2.06 -14.62
C ALA A 334 -4.18 -1.75 -13.17
N ILE A 335 -2.89 -1.85 -12.85
CA ILE A 335 -2.38 -1.51 -11.52
C ILE A 335 -2.20 0.00 -11.41
N THR A 336 -2.57 0.54 -10.25
CA THR A 336 -2.36 1.95 -9.93
C THR A 336 -0.93 2.20 -9.42
N GLY A 337 -0.40 3.38 -9.75
CA GLY A 337 0.93 3.81 -9.33
C GLY A 337 2.06 3.21 -10.18
N ARG A 338 3.29 3.62 -9.88
CA ARG A 338 4.53 3.22 -10.56
C ARG A 338 5.05 1.89 -9.98
N ARG A 339 4.32 0.79 -10.25
CA ARG A 339 4.61 -0.55 -9.74
C ARG A 339 4.62 -1.55 -10.89
N THR A 340 5.82 -1.95 -11.29
CA THR A 340 6.05 -2.96 -12.35
C THR A 340 5.33 -2.62 -13.66
N GLN A 341 5.23 -1.33 -14.01
CA GLN A 341 4.64 -0.89 -15.27
C GLN A 341 5.67 -0.92 -16.39
N VAL A 342 5.35 -1.56 -17.51
CA VAL A 342 6.21 -1.49 -18.68
C VAL A 342 5.78 -0.29 -19.53
N ARG A 343 6.68 0.70 -19.65
CA ARG A 343 6.49 1.94 -20.40
C ARG A 343 7.46 2.02 -21.55
N GLU A 344 7.16 2.78 -22.57
CA GLU A 344 8.07 3.05 -23.67
C GLU A 344 8.70 4.43 -23.51
N ALA A 345 10.02 4.49 -23.59
CA ALA A 345 10.76 5.74 -23.58
C ALA A 345 10.70 6.41 -24.96
N ALA A 346 10.92 7.73 -25.03
CA ALA A 346 10.94 8.49 -26.28
C ALA A 346 11.91 7.95 -27.33
N CYS A 347 12.99 7.28 -26.91
CA CYS A 347 13.95 6.62 -27.81
C CYS A 347 13.52 5.21 -28.26
N GLY A 348 12.40 4.67 -27.76
CA GLY A 348 11.92 3.32 -28.06
C GLY A 348 12.39 2.23 -27.06
N ALA A 349 13.18 2.58 -26.04
CA ALA A 349 13.55 1.66 -24.97
C ALA A 349 12.31 1.28 -24.13
N ARG A 350 12.30 0.02 -23.65
CA ARG A 350 11.24 -0.40 -22.69
C ARG A 350 11.72 -0.19 -21.26
N ILE A 351 10.93 0.52 -20.47
CA ILE A 351 11.21 0.86 -19.08
C ILE A 351 10.26 0.05 -18.19
N ILE A 352 10.82 -0.82 -17.34
CA ILE A 352 10.09 -1.42 -16.22
C ILE A 352 10.11 -0.37 -15.09
N ASP A 353 9.04 0.42 -15.02
CA ASP A 353 8.86 1.44 -13.99
C ASP A 353 8.37 0.79 -12.69
N ASP A 354 9.27 0.59 -11.75
CA ASP A 354 9.00 0.13 -10.39
C ASP A 354 9.64 1.10 -9.37
N SER A 355 9.56 2.41 -9.71
CA SER A 355 10.25 3.50 -9.02
C SER A 355 9.52 4.03 -7.78
N TYR A 356 8.35 3.50 -7.44
CA TYR A 356 7.56 3.99 -6.30
C TYR A 356 8.27 3.77 -4.95
N ASN A 357 8.76 2.55 -4.70
CA ASN A 357 9.49 2.18 -3.48
C ASN A 357 10.31 0.90 -3.72
N ALA A 358 11.23 0.59 -2.82
CA ALA A 358 12.06 -0.60 -2.89
C ALA A 358 12.17 -1.31 -1.53
N SER A 359 12.24 -2.63 -1.57
CA SER A 359 12.77 -3.52 -0.55
C SER A 359 13.68 -4.55 -1.23
N PRO A 360 14.54 -5.26 -0.51
CA PRO A 360 15.39 -6.30 -1.11
C PRO A 360 14.58 -7.31 -1.93
N GLU A 361 13.46 -7.81 -1.38
CA GLU A 361 12.61 -8.81 -2.03
C GLU A 361 11.91 -8.25 -3.28
N SER A 362 11.41 -7.01 -3.21
CA SER A 362 10.76 -6.39 -4.36
C SER A 362 11.77 -6.02 -5.46
N THR A 363 13.01 -5.73 -5.09
CA THR A 363 14.10 -5.49 -6.05
C THR A 363 14.50 -6.80 -6.75
N ALA A 364 14.58 -7.89 -5.99
CA ALA A 364 14.80 -9.23 -6.56
C ALA A 364 13.71 -9.59 -7.58
N ALA A 365 12.43 -9.36 -7.26
CA ALA A 365 11.31 -9.60 -8.17
C ALA A 365 11.39 -8.75 -9.46
N GLY A 366 11.80 -7.48 -9.35
CA GLY A 366 12.04 -6.62 -10.51
C GLY A 366 13.18 -7.12 -11.40
N LEU A 367 14.26 -7.60 -10.79
CA LEU A 367 15.40 -8.21 -11.50
C LEU A 367 15.01 -9.54 -12.18
N ASP A 368 14.15 -10.34 -11.56
CA ASP A 368 13.60 -11.56 -12.18
C ASP A 368 12.80 -11.21 -13.42
N LEU A 369 11.97 -10.18 -13.36
CA LEU A 369 11.23 -9.71 -14.52
C LEU A 369 12.16 -9.17 -15.61
N LEU A 370 13.17 -8.34 -15.25
CA LEU A 370 14.17 -7.85 -16.21
C LEU A 370 14.86 -8.99 -16.93
N ALA A 371 15.24 -10.07 -16.22
CA ALA A 371 15.91 -11.22 -16.77
C ALA A 371 14.99 -12.08 -17.68
N SER A 372 13.68 -12.17 -17.35
CA SER A 372 12.73 -13.01 -18.05
C SER A 372 12.20 -12.39 -19.35
N LEU A 373 12.12 -11.07 -19.43
CA LEU A 373 11.59 -10.41 -20.62
C LEU A 373 12.54 -10.50 -21.82
N PRO A 374 12.02 -10.72 -23.05
CA PRO A 374 12.84 -10.66 -24.26
C PRO A 374 13.51 -9.28 -24.40
N CYS A 375 14.80 -9.26 -24.69
CA CYS A 375 15.54 -8.03 -24.95
C CYS A 375 16.40 -8.20 -26.21
N ARG A 376 16.38 -7.21 -27.11
CA ARG A 376 17.20 -7.17 -28.33
C ARG A 376 18.37 -6.18 -28.24
N GLY A 377 18.39 -5.36 -27.23
CA GLY A 377 19.48 -4.44 -26.85
C GLY A 377 20.09 -4.88 -25.53
N SER A 378 20.45 -3.92 -24.69
CA SER A 378 21.03 -4.16 -23.36
C SER A 378 19.95 -4.23 -22.28
N ARG A 379 20.11 -5.16 -21.33
CA ARG A 379 19.38 -5.20 -20.07
C ARG A 379 20.08 -4.31 -19.05
N ILE A 380 19.42 -3.27 -18.62
CA ILE A 380 20.00 -2.26 -17.72
C ILE A 380 19.22 -2.28 -16.40
N ALA A 381 19.93 -2.46 -15.29
CA ALA A 381 19.34 -2.33 -13.94
C ALA A 381 19.75 -0.97 -13.34
N ILE A 382 18.81 -0.07 -13.13
CA ILE A 382 18.99 1.21 -12.41
C ILE A 382 18.39 1.03 -11.02
N LEU A 383 19.25 0.87 -10.02
CA LEU A 383 18.86 0.55 -8.65
C LEU A 383 19.25 1.68 -7.69
N GLY A 384 18.27 2.28 -7.05
CA GLY A 384 18.46 3.25 -5.97
C GLY A 384 18.60 2.59 -4.61
N GLU A 385 19.13 3.34 -3.66
CA GLU A 385 19.19 2.88 -2.26
C GLU A 385 17.80 2.48 -1.74
N ILE A 386 17.79 1.46 -0.89
CA ILE A 386 16.62 0.94 -0.20
C ILE A 386 16.57 1.59 1.19
N GLY A 387 15.49 2.29 1.48
CA GLY A 387 15.30 2.99 2.76
C GLY A 387 14.85 2.07 3.90
N GLU A 388 14.88 2.60 5.13
CA GLU A 388 14.30 2.02 6.34
C GLU A 388 14.91 0.67 6.78
N LEU A 389 16.14 0.40 6.37
CA LEU A 389 16.85 -0.83 6.69
C LEU A 389 17.72 -0.72 7.97
N GLY A 390 17.96 0.49 8.50
CA GLY A 390 18.77 0.71 9.69
C GLY A 390 20.15 0.07 9.58
N ASP A 391 20.61 -0.61 10.63
CA ASP A 391 21.91 -1.27 10.69
C ASP A 391 22.08 -2.41 9.67
N GLU A 392 20.98 -3.00 9.20
CA GLU A 392 20.96 -4.01 8.15
C GLU A 392 21.19 -3.43 6.74
N GLY A 393 21.21 -2.10 6.61
CA GLY A 393 21.23 -1.40 5.33
C GLY A 393 22.35 -1.88 4.42
N ARG A 394 23.61 -1.87 4.91
CA ARG A 394 24.76 -2.32 4.13
C ARG A 394 24.63 -3.77 3.69
N ARG A 395 24.35 -4.69 4.63
CA ARG A 395 24.24 -6.12 4.36
C ARG A 395 23.15 -6.45 3.33
N LEU A 396 21.99 -5.82 3.44
CA LEU A 396 20.89 -6.06 2.53
C LEU A 396 21.14 -5.47 1.13
N HIS A 397 21.89 -4.36 1.02
CA HIS A 397 22.35 -3.86 -0.27
C HIS A 397 23.41 -4.78 -0.90
N GLU A 398 24.34 -5.32 -0.12
CA GLU A 398 25.31 -6.31 -0.60
C GLU A 398 24.60 -7.58 -1.12
N LEU A 399 23.60 -8.10 -0.42
CA LEU A 399 22.77 -9.22 -0.89
C LEU A 399 22.02 -8.88 -2.18
N THR A 400 21.47 -7.66 -2.29
CA THR A 400 20.82 -7.18 -3.52
C THR A 400 21.80 -7.09 -4.68
N GLY A 401 23.03 -6.63 -4.45
CA GLY A 401 24.09 -6.59 -5.44
C GLY A 401 24.51 -7.97 -5.92
N ALA A 402 24.69 -8.91 -5.00
CA ALA A 402 24.96 -10.31 -5.33
C ALA A 402 23.86 -10.94 -6.17
N TYR A 403 22.59 -10.68 -5.81
CA TYR A 403 21.44 -11.15 -6.58
C TYR A 403 21.40 -10.51 -7.99
N THR A 404 21.73 -9.22 -8.09
CA THR A 404 21.81 -8.52 -9.39
C THR A 404 22.83 -9.18 -10.30
N ALA A 405 24.03 -9.48 -9.80
CA ALA A 405 25.06 -10.19 -10.58
C ALA A 405 24.58 -11.57 -11.04
N ALA A 406 23.86 -12.32 -10.20
CA ALA A 406 23.30 -13.62 -10.57
C ALA A 406 22.25 -13.53 -11.70
N LYS A 407 21.54 -12.40 -11.86
CA LYS A 407 20.58 -12.14 -12.94
C LYS A 407 21.22 -11.61 -14.22
N ARG A 408 22.52 -11.25 -14.17
CA ARG A 408 23.37 -10.88 -15.32
C ARG A 408 22.76 -9.76 -16.19
N PRO A 409 22.40 -8.60 -15.66
CA PRO A 409 22.15 -7.44 -16.52
C PRO A 409 23.44 -7.05 -17.25
N ASP A 410 23.31 -6.48 -18.45
CA ASP A 410 24.45 -6.00 -19.22
C ASP A 410 25.05 -4.74 -18.61
N MET A 411 24.27 -3.96 -17.84
CA MET A 411 24.72 -2.78 -17.10
C MET A 411 23.97 -2.66 -15.77
N LEU A 412 24.69 -2.27 -14.72
CA LEU A 412 24.16 -1.91 -13.42
C LEU A 412 24.50 -0.45 -13.10
N VAL A 413 23.48 0.36 -12.81
CA VAL A 413 23.65 1.74 -12.34
C VAL A 413 23.07 1.84 -10.93
N CYS A 414 23.94 2.01 -9.94
CA CYS A 414 23.57 2.21 -8.55
C CYS A 414 23.41 3.70 -8.25
N VAL A 415 22.28 4.11 -7.66
CA VAL A 415 21.99 5.52 -7.39
C VAL A 415 21.91 5.77 -5.89
N GLY A 416 22.85 6.57 -5.36
CA GLY A 416 22.90 6.90 -3.94
C GLY A 416 24.33 7.04 -3.41
N GLY A 417 24.46 6.88 -2.10
CA GLY A 417 25.70 7.08 -1.34
C GLY A 417 26.46 5.79 -1.02
N GLU A 418 26.60 5.51 0.27
CA GLU A 418 27.41 4.40 0.77
C GLU A 418 26.76 3.03 0.48
N ASN A 419 25.46 2.91 0.66
CA ASN A 419 24.74 1.68 0.40
C ASN A 419 24.69 1.34 -1.10
N ALA A 420 24.59 2.35 -1.97
CA ALA A 420 24.70 2.15 -3.41
C ALA A 420 26.10 1.62 -3.81
N ARG A 421 27.16 2.09 -3.16
CA ARG A 421 28.51 1.54 -3.35
C ARG A 421 28.66 0.12 -2.82
N ALA A 422 28.01 -0.22 -1.69
CA ALA A 422 28.00 -1.57 -1.15
C ALA A 422 27.32 -2.55 -2.13
N LEU A 423 26.18 -2.16 -2.72
CA LEU A 423 25.49 -2.93 -3.74
C LEU A 423 26.39 -3.16 -4.97
N ALA A 424 27.01 -2.08 -5.49
CA ALA A 424 27.92 -2.15 -6.64
C ALA A 424 29.13 -3.05 -6.38
N GLY A 425 29.77 -2.91 -5.21
CA GLY A 425 30.92 -3.73 -4.81
C GLY A 425 30.58 -5.22 -4.68
N ALA A 426 29.41 -5.54 -4.13
CA ALA A 426 28.95 -6.91 -4.05
C ALA A 426 28.66 -7.51 -5.44
N ALA A 427 28.10 -6.74 -6.37
CA ALA A 427 27.89 -7.18 -7.75
C ALA A 427 29.20 -7.49 -8.46
N ALA A 428 30.23 -6.63 -8.31
CA ALA A 428 31.58 -6.86 -8.84
C ALA A 428 32.23 -8.11 -8.23
N LEU A 429 32.16 -8.25 -6.90
CA LEU A 429 32.69 -9.43 -6.18
C LEU A 429 32.07 -10.73 -6.66
N MET A 430 30.80 -10.71 -7.05
CA MET A 430 30.04 -11.87 -7.56
C MET A 430 30.22 -12.08 -9.07
N GLY A 431 31.16 -11.36 -9.72
CA GLY A 431 31.63 -11.62 -11.08
C GLY A 431 30.98 -10.78 -12.17
N MET A 432 30.30 -9.71 -11.85
CA MET A 432 29.92 -8.70 -12.83
C MET A 432 31.14 -7.85 -13.19
N ASP A 433 31.34 -7.55 -14.48
CA ASP A 433 32.47 -6.72 -14.92
C ASP A 433 32.38 -5.31 -14.32
N GLU A 434 33.47 -4.83 -13.74
CA GLU A 434 33.49 -3.48 -13.13
C GLU A 434 33.23 -2.36 -14.15
N GLY A 435 33.56 -2.59 -15.44
CA GLY A 435 33.26 -1.66 -16.53
C GLY A 435 31.75 -1.46 -16.75
N ASP A 436 30.93 -2.48 -16.44
CA ASP A 436 29.48 -2.49 -16.58
C ASP A 436 28.75 -2.01 -15.32
N ILE A 437 29.50 -1.68 -14.24
CA ILE A 437 28.95 -1.19 -12.98
C ILE A 437 29.24 0.31 -12.84
N GLN A 438 28.21 1.09 -12.59
CA GLN A 438 28.32 2.52 -12.38
C GLN A 438 27.65 2.95 -11.08
N VAL A 439 28.26 3.89 -10.35
CA VAL A 439 27.65 4.50 -9.17
C VAL A 439 27.47 5.99 -9.43
N VAL A 440 26.26 6.48 -9.28
CA VAL A 440 25.93 7.91 -9.40
C VAL A 440 25.30 8.43 -8.11
N PRO A 441 25.67 9.61 -7.63
CA PRO A 441 25.29 10.06 -6.29
C PRO A 441 23.83 10.49 -6.19
N THR A 442 23.20 10.92 -7.28
CA THR A 442 21.83 11.48 -7.25
C THR A 442 21.07 11.20 -8.54
N THR A 443 19.76 11.27 -8.47
CA THR A 443 18.87 11.16 -9.64
C THR A 443 19.14 12.24 -10.69
N ASP A 444 19.52 13.48 -10.30
CA ASP A 444 19.89 14.53 -11.27
C ASP A 444 21.14 14.14 -12.08
N LYS A 445 22.13 13.52 -11.44
CA LYS A 445 23.30 13.00 -12.14
C LYS A 445 22.99 11.80 -13.01
N LEU A 446 22.04 10.94 -12.57
CA LEU A 446 21.52 9.85 -13.39
C LEU A 446 20.87 10.40 -14.66
N ILE A 447 19.94 11.35 -14.55
CA ILE A 447 19.26 11.99 -15.69
C ILE A 447 20.27 12.60 -16.65
N ALA A 448 21.20 13.44 -16.14
CA ALA A 448 22.18 14.11 -16.96
C ALA A 448 23.08 13.15 -17.76
N ARG A 449 23.36 11.95 -17.21
CA ARG A 449 24.30 11.01 -17.84
C ARG A 449 23.59 9.97 -18.71
N TYR A 450 22.40 9.50 -18.31
CA TYR A 450 21.78 8.32 -18.92
C TYR A 450 20.49 8.58 -19.69
N ALA A 451 19.79 9.70 -19.49
CA ALA A 451 18.53 9.95 -20.17
C ALA A 451 18.63 9.97 -21.72
N ARG A 452 19.81 10.26 -22.26
CA ARG A 452 20.06 10.35 -23.71
C ARG A 452 20.94 9.21 -24.27
N VAL A 453 21.28 8.22 -23.42
CA VAL A 453 22.19 7.14 -23.81
C VAL A 453 21.45 5.84 -24.08
N LEU A 454 20.20 5.74 -23.62
CA LEU A 454 19.37 4.56 -23.84
C LEU A 454 19.13 4.32 -25.33
N GLY A 455 19.33 3.09 -25.76
CA GLY A 455 19.06 2.65 -27.12
C GLY A 455 17.62 2.18 -27.32
N PRO A 456 17.08 2.22 -28.54
CA PRO A 456 15.67 1.93 -28.83
C PRO A 456 15.28 0.46 -28.63
N ARG A 457 16.23 -0.42 -28.33
CA ARG A 457 15.99 -1.86 -28.09
C ARG A 457 16.35 -2.29 -26.69
N ASP A 458 16.75 -1.34 -25.83
CA ASP A 458 17.11 -1.60 -24.45
C ASP A 458 15.89 -1.91 -23.59
N LEU A 459 16.13 -2.70 -22.55
CA LEU A 459 15.17 -3.01 -21.48
C LEU A 459 15.78 -2.54 -20.16
N VAL A 460 15.08 -1.62 -19.50
CA VAL A 460 15.61 -0.93 -18.33
C VAL A 460 14.68 -1.16 -17.13
N LEU A 461 15.20 -1.72 -16.04
CA LEU A 461 14.54 -1.71 -14.74
C LEU A 461 14.90 -0.43 -13.99
N VAL A 462 13.91 0.31 -13.50
CA VAL A 462 14.13 1.47 -12.63
C VAL A 462 13.45 1.23 -11.29
N LYS A 463 14.26 1.06 -10.22
CA LYS A 463 13.76 0.74 -8.89
C LYS A 463 14.62 1.33 -7.77
N GLY A 464 13.97 1.96 -6.78
CA GLY A 464 14.62 2.54 -5.60
C GLY A 464 13.59 2.99 -4.58
N SER A 465 14.03 3.32 -3.37
CA SER A 465 13.15 3.91 -2.38
C SER A 465 12.64 5.28 -2.84
N ARG A 466 11.46 5.67 -2.35
CA ARG A 466 10.81 6.93 -2.73
C ARG A 466 11.72 8.15 -2.52
N ALA A 467 12.57 8.12 -1.48
CA ALA A 467 13.49 9.22 -1.16
C ALA A 467 14.56 9.45 -2.24
N VAL A 468 14.92 8.45 -3.04
CA VAL A 468 15.87 8.57 -4.15
C VAL A 468 15.27 9.33 -5.32
N GLY A 469 13.95 9.26 -5.53
CA GLY A 469 13.24 10.03 -6.55
C GLY A 469 13.50 9.55 -7.98
N LEU A 470 13.68 8.24 -8.21
CA LEU A 470 13.94 7.66 -9.53
C LEU A 470 12.77 7.82 -10.52
N ASP A 471 11.60 8.09 -10.03
CA ASP A 471 10.43 8.43 -10.84
C ASP A 471 10.68 9.64 -11.77
N ARG A 472 11.52 10.60 -11.35
CA ARG A 472 11.93 11.75 -12.18
C ARG A 472 12.73 11.32 -13.40
N PHE A 473 13.56 10.27 -13.25
CA PHE A 473 14.28 9.69 -14.39
C PHE A 473 13.31 9.04 -15.38
N VAL A 474 12.37 8.25 -14.88
CA VAL A 474 11.35 7.61 -15.72
C VAL A 474 10.53 8.64 -16.49
N GLU A 475 10.10 9.71 -15.81
CA GLU A 475 9.35 10.80 -16.47
C GLU A 475 10.15 11.51 -17.54
N GLU A 476 11.44 11.78 -17.29
CA GLU A 476 12.32 12.42 -18.26
C GLU A 476 12.50 11.57 -19.53
N VAL A 477 12.75 10.25 -19.38
CA VAL A 477 13.00 9.38 -20.55
C VAL A 477 11.72 8.97 -21.28
N CYS A 478 10.57 8.99 -20.61
CA CYS A 478 9.26 8.69 -21.19
C CYS A 478 8.48 9.97 -21.60
N ALA A 479 9.02 11.17 -21.37
CA ALA A 479 8.41 12.38 -21.88
C ALA A 479 8.43 12.35 -23.41
N ASP A 480 7.28 12.60 -24.02
CA ASP A 480 7.18 12.73 -25.47
C ASP A 480 8.20 13.77 -25.95
N ALA A 481 8.95 13.44 -26.98
CA ALA A 481 9.80 14.41 -27.66
C ALA A 481 8.87 15.51 -28.19
N ARG A 482 8.84 16.67 -27.51
CA ARG A 482 8.18 17.88 -27.95
C ARG A 482 8.89 18.49 -29.13
#